data_26dc5cdca4603e84cd12adc96ab5744d
#
_entry.id   26dc5cdca4603e84cd12adc96ab5744d
#
_cell.length_a   1.000
_cell.length_b   1.000
_cell.length_c   1.000
_cell.angle_alpha   90.00
_cell.angle_beta   90.00
_cell.angle_gamma   90.00
#
_symmetry.space_group_name_H-M   'P 1'
#
loop_
_entity.id
_entity.type
_entity.pdbx_description
1 polymer ?
#
loop_
_entity_poly.entity_id
_entity_poly.type
_entity_poly.pdbx_seq_one_letter_code
_entity_poly.pdbx_strand_id
1 'polypeptide(L)'
;MIQFGLRLHDAEKMSLPELLPIVKGKGFSCVHLALSKALKEYPCTPAALTPGYANYLRHLFEKNGLDIAVIGNYLNLANPDEEYMKNAREKYYAHIRFASLLGCGMVGTETGAPNLEYKFCPECRTEKALSTFVKELKGVVKCAENYGVTLAIEPVARHI
;
A
#
# COMPACT_ATOMS: atom_id res chain seq x y z
N MET A 1 12.77 -16.78 14.27
CA MET A 1 11.52 -16.65 15.09
C MET A 1 10.47 -16.01 14.18
N ILE A 2 9.22 -16.52 14.17
CA ILE A 2 8.13 -15.92 13.39
C ILE A 2 7.70 -14.62 14.07
N GLN A 3 7.57 -13.54 13.29
CA GLN A 3 7.05 -12.26 13.74
C GLN A 3 5.55 -12.17 13.45
N PHE A 4 4.79 -11.62 14.38
CA PHE A 4 3.36 -11.37 14.19
C PHE A 4 3.13 -9.89 13.94
N GLY A 5 2.38 -9.59 12.87
CA GLY A 5 2.01 -8.24 12.49
C GLY A 5 0.52 -7.97 12.59
N LEU A 6 0.16 -6.70 12.75
CA LEU A 6 -1.22 -6.23 12.77
C LEU A 6 -1.50 -5.34 11.56
N ARG A 7 -2.67 -5.50 10.93
CA ARG A 7 -3.19 -4.52 9.98
C ARG A 7 -3.74 -3.33 10.77
N LEU A 8 -3.03 -2.19 10.73
CA LEU A 8 -3.37 -1.04 11.58
C LEU A 8 -4.78 -0.48 11.36
N HIS A 9 -5.32 -0.60 10.15
CA HIS A 9 -6.67 -0.13 9.85
C HIS A 9 -7.79 -1.03 10.39
N ASP A 10 -7.46 -2.21 10.92
CA ASP A 10 -8.39 -3.09 11.64
C ASP A 10 -8.33 -2.86 13.16
N ALA A 11 -7.40 -2.02 13.63
CA ALA A 11 -7.31 -1.64 15.02
C ALA A 11 -8.33 -0.54 15.39
N GLU A 12 -8.43 -0.27 16.68
CA GLU A 12 -9.24 0.83 17.20
C GLU A 12 -8.81 2.19 16.62
N LYS A 13 -9.77 3.05 16.32
CA LYS A 13 -9.51 4.35 15.68
C LYS A 13 -9.02 5.36 16.72
N MET A 14 -7.73 5.58 16.73
CA MET A 14 -7.06 6.58 17.54
C MET A 14 -5.84 7.13 16.80
N SER A 15 -5.15 8.12 17.36
CA SER A 15 -3.92 8.64 16.77
C SER A 15 -2.79 7.60 16.80
N LEU A 16 -1.85 7.64 15.86
CA LEU A 16 -0.71 6.71 15.86
C LEU A 16 0.10 6.76 17.18
N PRO A 17 0.42 7.93 17.75
CA PRO A 17 1.14 8.00 19.01
C PRO A 17 0.46 7.27 20.16
N GLU A 18 -0.88 7.22 20.17
CA GLU A 18 -1.65 6.48 21.18
C GLU A 18 -1.78 4.99 20.84
N LEU A 19 -1.95 4.67 19.55
CA LEU A 19 -2.17 3.30 19.08
C LEU A 19 -0.93 2.41 19.17
N LEU A 20 0.23 2.92 18.77
CA LEU A 20 1.44 2.08 18.64
C LEU A 20 1.90 1.45 19.97
N PRO A 21 1.89 2.14 21.11
CA PRO A 21 2.18 1.51 22.40
C PRO A 21 1.23 0.35 22.73
N ILE A 22 -0.06 0.49 22.39
CA ILE A 22 -1.08 -0.55 22.61
C ILE A 22 -0.80 -1.77 21.72
N VAL A 23 -0.50 -1.54 20.45
CA VAL A 23 -0.13 -2.60 19.49
C VAL A 23 1.10 -3.36 19.97
N LYS A 24 2.13 -2.65 20.41
CA LYS A 24 3.34 -3.26 20.98
C LYS A 24 3.04 -4.05 22.24
N GLY A 25 2.23 -3.50 23.15
CA GLY A 25 1.83 -4.16 24.40
C GLY A 25 1.03 -5.45 24.18
N LYS A 26 0.37 -5.60 23.04
CA LYS A 26 -0.31 -6.84 22.62
C LYS A 26 0.63 -7.90 22.01
N GLY A 27 1.94 -7.62 21.93
CA GLY A 27 2.96 -8.56 21.47
C GLY A 27 3.24 -8.55 19.97
N PHE A 28 2.67 -7.60 19.22
CA PHE A 28 3.02 -7.44 17.81
C PHE A 28 4.42 -6.85 17.65
N SER A 29 5.12 -7.26 16.59
CA SER A 29 6.47 -6.77 16.25
C SER A 29 6.50 -5.94 14.98
N CYS A 30 5.49 -6.04 14.14
CA CYS A 30 5.38 -5.28 12.90
C CYS A 30 3.93 -4.95 12.55
N VAL A 31 3.77 -4.08 11.56
CA VAL A 31 2.45 -3.67 11.09
C VAL A 31 2.34 -3.69 9.56
N HIS A 32 1.12 -3.89 9.07
CA HIS A 32 0.72 -3.51 7.73
C HIS A 32 0.07 -2.11 7.80
N LEU A 33 0.69 -1.14 7.14
CA LEU A 33 0.29 0.26 7.14
C LEU A 33 -0.34 0.65 5.79
N ALA A 34 -1.66 0.60 5.68
CA ALA A 34 -2.38 1.21 4.57
C ALA A 34 -2.63 2.68 4.91
N LEU A 35 -1.79 3.59 4.37
CA LEU A 35 -1.72 4.99 4.77
C LEU A 35 -3.10 5.67 4.78
N SER A 36 -3.85 5.59 3.69
CA SER A 36 -5.17 6.23 3.56
C SER A 36 -6.25 5.65 4.47
N LYS A 37 -6.09 4.41 4.94
CA LYS A 37 -7.03 3.72 5.82
C LYS A 37 -6.69 3.91 7.30
N ALA A 38 -5.39 3.93 7.63
CA ALA A 38 -4.89 3.99 8.99
C ALA A 38 -4.64 5.43 9.48
N LEU A 39 -4.24 6.34 8.58
CA LEU A 39 -3.83 7.71 8.91
C LEU A 39 -4.89 8.72 8.47
N LYS A 40 -5.99 8.79 9.18
CA LYS A 40 -7.07 9.75 8.84
C LYS A 40 -6.71 11.22 9.09
N GLU A 41 -5.77 11.45 10.00
CA GLU A 41 -5.33 12.79 10.41
C GLU A 41 -4.34 13.43 9.44
N TYR A 42 -3.77 12.61 8.51
CA TYR A 42 -2.72 13.07 7.59
C TYR A 42 -3.13 12.83 6.14
N PRO A 43 -2.94 13.81 5.26
CA PRO A 43 -3.21 13.62 3.85
C PRO A 43 -2.24 12.59 3.25
N CYS A 44 -2.77 11.69 2.41
CA CYS A 44 -2.02 10.66 1.71
C CYS A 44 -1.94 10.95 0.19
N THR A 45 -1.95 12.22 -0.19
CA THR A 45 -1.72 12.62 -1.59
C THR A 45 -0.24 12.45 -1.96
N PRO A 46 0.11 12.29 -3.24
CA PRO A 46 1.49 12.21 -3.68
C PRO A 46 2.38 13.34 -3.16
N ALA A 47 1.85 14.57 -3.08
CA ALA A 47 2.56 15.75 -2.59
C ALA A 47 2.78 15.73 -1.06
N ALA A 48 1.89 15.09 -0.31
CA ALA A 48 1.98 15.01 1.15
C ALA A 48 2.96 13.93 1.63
N LEU A 49 3.29 12.93 0.79
CA LEU A 49 4.24 11.87 1.10
C LEU A 49 5.68 12.36 0.97
N THR A 50 6.07 13.28 1.84
CA THR A 50 7.37 13.96 1.87
C THR A 50 8.43 13.18 2.64
N PRO A 51 9.75 13.43 2.40
CA PRO A 51 10.82 12.85 3.21
C PRO A 51 10.71 13.18 4.71
N GLY A 52 10.30 14.40 5.05
CA GLY A 52 10.11 14.81 6.45
C GLY A 52 9.01 14.01 7.13
N TYR A 53 7.91 13.76 6.43
CA TYR A 53 6.82 12.94 6.94
C TYR A 53 7.23 11.46 7.09
N ALA A 54 7.98 10.91 6.14
CA ALA A 54 8.55 9.57 6.26
C ALA A 54 9.47 9.46 7.48
N ASN A 55 10.35 10.43 7.69
CA ASN A 55 11.23 10.46 8.84
C ASN A 55 10.47 10.54 10.17
N TYR A 56 9.44 11.37 10.26
CA TYR A 56 8.56 11.45 11.43
C TYR A 56 7.93 10.08 11.75
N LEU A 57 7.29 9.45 10.76
CA LEU A 57 6.67 8.13 10.95
C LEU A 57 7.71 7.07 11.33
N ARG A 58 8.85 7.02 10.65
CA ARG A 58 9.91 6.07 10.95
C ARG A 58 10.32 6.16 12.42
N HIS A 59 10.65 7.34 12.93
CA HIS A 59 11.01 7.53 14.33
C HIS A 59 9.88 7.15 15.29
N LEU A 60 8.63 7.41 14.92
CA LEU A 60 7.49 7.05 15.74
C LEU A 60 7.34 5.53 15.89
N PHE A 61 7.52 4.77 14.79
CA PHE A 61 7.50 3.31 14.81
C PHE A 61 8.70 2.72 15.55
N GLU A 62 9.92 3.21 15.25
CA GLU A 62 11.16 2.81 15.92
C GLU A 62 11.09 3.01 17.45
N LYS A 63 10.60 4.16 17.89
CA LYS A 63 10.41 4.47 19.32
C LYS A 63 9.53 3.45 20.03
N ASN A 64 8.56 2.88 19.31
CA ASN A 64 7.65 1.88 19.85
C ASN A 64 8.13 0.43 19.60
N GLY A 65 9.31 0.24 18.99
CA GLY A 65 9.84 -1.10 18.67
C GLY A 65 8.95 -1.90 17.70
N LEU A 66 8.34 -1.21 16.73
CA LEU A 66 7.47 -1.77 15.70
C LEU A 66 8.07 -1.51 14.32
N ASP A 67 8.14 -2.55 13.50
CA ASP A 67 8.54 -2.43 12.10
C ASP A 67 7.32 -2.21 11.20
N ILE A 68 7.53 -1.54 10.05
CA ILE A 68 6.51 -1.47 8.98
C ILE A 68 6.83 -2.57 7.97
N ALA A 69 6.11 -3.68 8.02
CA ALA A 69 6.35 -4.82 7.15
C ALA A 69 5.84 -4.57 5.72
N VAL A 70 4.71 -3.88 5.57
CA VAL A 70 4.07 -3.61 4.28
C VAL A 70 3.40 -2.24 4.29
N ILE A 71 3.62 -1.44 3.25
CA ILE A 71 2.81 -0.28 2.92
C ILE A 71 1.69 -0.71 1.97
N GLY A 72 0.43 -0.64 2.39
CA GLY A 72 -0.71 -0.99 1.55
C GLY A 72 -1.15 0.15 0.64
N ASN A 73 -1.26 -0.10 -0.68
CA ASN A 73 -1.83 0.83 -1.65
C ASN A 73 -2.69 0.06 -2.66
N TYR A 74 -3.99 0.01 -2.42
CA TYR A 74 -4.96 -0.82 -3.11
C TYR A 74 -5.76 -0.01 -4.13
N LEU A 75 -5.19 0.15 -5.33
CA LEU A 75 -5.81 0.86 -6.45
C LEU A 75 -5.96 -0.08 -7.65
N ASN A 76 -7.04 0.05 -8.39
CA ASN A 76 -7.36 -0.78 -9.53
C ASN A 76 -6.44 -0.49 -10.74
N LEU A 77 -5.44 -1.33 -10.97
CA LEU A 77 -4.51 -1.23 -12.11
C LEU A 77 -5.09 -1.80 -13.44
N ALA A 78 -6.36 -2.19 -13.46
CA ALA A 78 -7.07 -2.60 -14.68
C ALA A 78 -8.28 -1.70 -14.99
N ASN A 79 -8.38 -0.54 -14.33
CA ASN A 79 -9.47 0.40 -14.55
C ASN A 79 -9.45 0.93 -16.00
N PRO A 80 -10.61 0.97 -16.70
CA PRO A 80 -10.69 1.45 -18.08
C PRO A 80 -10.59 2.98 -18.22
N ASP A 81 -10.68 3.74 -17.13
CA ASP A 81 -10.60 5.20 -17.14
C ASP A 81 -9.13 5.66 -17.13
N GLU A 82 -8.71 6.33 -18.19
CA GLU A 82 -7.33 6.82 -18.37
C GLU A 82 -6.92 7.89 -17.35
N GLU A 83 -7.84 8.76 -16.92
CA GLU A 83 -7.55 9.77 -15.89
C GLU A 83 -7.37 9.11 -14.52
N TYR A 84 -8.24 8.15 -14.19
CA TYR A 84 -8.06 7.32 -13.00
C TYR A 84 -6.70 6.61 -13.03
N MET A 85 -6.33 6.00 -14.17
CA MET A 85 -5.06 5.27 -14.30
C MET A 85 -3.84 6.17 -14.17
N LYS A 86 -3.90 7.39 -14.71
CA LYS A 86 -2.85 8.40 -14.50
C LYS A 86 -2.67 8.71 -13.01
N ASN A 87 -3.75 9.00 -12.33
CA ASN A 87 -3.75 9.29 -10.89
C ASN A 87 -3.31 8.07 -10.05
N ALA A 88 -3.70 6.86 -10.44
CA ALA A 88 -3.30 5.63 -9.78
C ALA A 88 -1.79 5.41 -9.89
N ARG A 89 -1.19 5.58 -11.09
CA ARG A 89 0.26 5.48 -11.29
C ARG A 89 1.02 6.49 -10.42
N GLU A 90 0.60 7.75 -10.38
CA GLU A 90 1.23 8.77 -9.54
C GLU A 90 1.19 8.41 -8.06
N LYS A 91 0.06 7.87 -7.59
CA LYS A 91 -0.08 7.40 -6.21
C LYS A 91 0.84 6.20 -5.93
N TYR A 92 0.94 5.22 -6.84
CA TYR A 92 1.87 4.09 -6.67
C TYR A 92 3.31 4.57 -6.59
N TYR A 93 3.75 5.44 -7.49
CA TYR A 93 5.12 5.96 -7.49
C TYR A 93 5.43 6.73 -6.20
N ALA A 94 4.48 7.52 -5.71
CA ALA A 94 4.64 8.21 -4.43
C ALA A 94 4.72 7.25 -3.24
N HIS A 95 3.88 6.20 -3.19
CA HIS A 95 3.90 5.20 -2.12
C HIS A 95 5.18 4.36 -2.14
N ILE A 96 5.67 3.97 -3.31
CA ILE A 96 6.93 3.23 -3.48
C ILE A 96 8.11 4.07 -2.98
N ARG A 97 8.22 5.32 -3.44
CA ARG A 97 9.25 6.25 -2.93
C ARG A 97 9.14 6.43 -1.42
N PHE A 98 7.93 6.61 -0.92
CA PHE A 98 7.68 6.81 0.51
C PHE A 98 8.03 5.56 1.33
N ALA A 99 7.73 4.35 0.84
CA ALA A 99 8.13 3.09 1.47
C ALA A 99 9.65 3.00 1.62
N SER A 100 10.39 3.30 0.55
CA SER A 100 11.86 3.36 0.59
C SER A 100 12.37 4.35 1.65
N LEU A 101 11.80 5.55 1.72
CA LEU A 101 12.17 6.57 2.72
C LEU A 101 11.83 6.15 4.17
N LEU A 102 10.76 5.37 4.35
CA LEU A 102 10.39 4.79 5.64
C LEU A 102 11.29 3.63 6.08
N GLY A 103 12.09 3.07 5.17
CA GLY A 103 12.81 1.82 5.41
C GLY A 103 11.94 0.57 5.26
N CYS A 104 10.73 0.69 4.65
CA CYS A 104 9.87 -0.43 4.35
C CYS A 104 10.18 -0.99 2.96
N GLY A 105 10.63 -2.24 2.89
CA GLY A 105 11.01 -2.89 1.63
C GLY A 105 9.84 -3.43 0.80
N MET A 106 8.57 -3.17 1.18
CA MET A 106 7.41 -3.80 0.51
C MET A 106 6.22 -2.84 0.37
N VAL A 107 5.68 -2.76 -0.84
CA VAL A 107 4.37 -2.14 -1.11
C VAL A 107 3.39 -3.23 -1.55
N GLY A 108 2.27 -3.33 -0.85
CA GLY A 108 1.19 -4.27 -1.16
C GLY A 108 0.15 -3.65 -2.09
N THR A 109 -0.30 -4.44 -3.06
CA THR A 109 -1.41 -4.13 -3.95
C THR A 109 -2.32 -5.34 -4.12
N GLU A 110 -3.42 -5.19 -4.84
CA GLU A 110 -4.37 -6.25 -5.18
C GLU A 110 -4.44 -6.44 -6.69
N THR A 111 -4.97 -7.59 -7.13
CA THR A 111 -5.34 -7.80 -8.52
C THR A 111 -6.50 -6.88 -8.92
N GLY A 112 -6.54 -6.48 -10.18
CA GLY A 112 -7.49 -5.49 -10.69
C GLY A 112 -8.82 -6.08 -11.18
N ALA A 113 -9.73 -5.20 -11.56
CA ALA A 113 -10.95 -5.52 -12.29
C ALA A 113 -11.14 -4.53 -13.45
N PRO A 114 -11.57 -4.99 -14.66
CA PRO A 114 -11.66 -4.13 -15.84
C PRO A 114 -12.95 -3.30 -15.88
N ASN A 115 -13.29 -2.66 -14.74
CA ASN A 115 -14.46 -1.79 -14.61
C ASN A 115 -14.20 -0.67 -13.60
N LEU A 116 -15.08 0.33 -13.58
CA LEU A 116 -14.99 1.51 -12.72
C LEU A 116 -15.26 1.18 -11.25
N GLU A 117 -16.12 0.22 -10.98
CA GLU A 117 -16.58 -0.14 -9.64
C GLU A 117 -15.59 -0.99 -8.86
N TYR A 118 -14.51 -1.44 -9.49
CA TYR A 118 -13.51 -2.34 -8.90
C TYR A 118 -14.15 -3.62 -8.34
N LYS A 119 -15.08 -4.21 -9.11
CA LYS A 119 -15.83 -5.40 -8.72
C LYS A 119 -15.65 -6.52 -9.73
N PHE A 120 -15.89 -7.74 -9.27
CA PHE A 120 -15.95 -8.88 -10.17
C PHE A 120 -16.95 -8.64 -11.31
N CYS A 121 -16.50 -8.98 -12.54
CA CYS A 121 -17.33 -9.13 -13.72
C CYS A 121 -16.77 -10.28 -14.58
N PRO A 122 -17.56 -10.85 -15.51
CA PRO A 122 -17.07 -11.95 -16.35
C PRO A 122 -15.79 -11.63 -17.12
N GLU A 123 -15.59 -10.37 -17.48
CA GLU A 123 -14.43 -9.86 -18.20
C GLU A 123 -13.13 -9.97 -17.39
N CYS A 124 -13.19 -10.09 -16.05
CA CYS A 124 -12.00 -10.36 -15.22
C CYS A 124 -11.25 -11.63 -15.64
N ARG A 125 -11.94 -12.58 -16.29
CA ARG A 125 -11.36 -13.85 -16.75
C ARG A 125 -10.82 -13.82 -18.17
N THR A 126 -10.76 -12.65 -18.80
CA THR A 126 -10.30 -12.52 -20.17
C THR A 126 -8.80 -12.24 -20.27
N GLU A 127 -8.17 -12.75 -21.31
CA GLU A 127 -6.79 -12.43 -21.69
C GLU A 127 -6.55 -10.92 -21.83
N LYS A 128 -7.57 -10.20 -22.33
CA LYS A 128 -7.52 -8.74 -22.49
C LYS A 128 -7.38 -8.05 -21.12
N ALA A 129 -8.17 -8.45 -20.13
CA ALA A 129 -8.11 -7.88 -18.79
C ALA A 129 -6.75 -8.18 -18.15
N LEU A 130 -6.27 -9.43 -18.22
CA LEU A 130 -4.97 -9.84 -17.73
C LEU A 130 -3.84 -9.06 -18.40
N SER A 131 -3.83 -8.94 -19.71
CA SER A 131 -2.76 -8.22 -20.43
C SER A 131 -2.75 -6.73 -20.10
N THR A 132 -3.91 -6.10 -19.91
CA THR A 132 -4.04 -4.71 -19.46
C THR A 132 -3.47 -4.53 -18.06
N PHE A 133 -3.88 -5.37 -17.12
CA PHE A 133 -3.36 -5.36 -15.75
C PHE A 133 -1.84 -5.53 -15.71
N VAL A 134 -1.31 -6.54 -16.41
CA VAL A 134 0.13 -6.82 -16.46
C VAL A 134 0.91 -5.66 -17.08
N LYS A 135 0.37 -5.02 -18.11
CA LYS A 135 1.01 -3.85 -18.75
C LYS A 135 1.19 -2.72 -17.74
N GLU A 136 0.14 -2.36 -17.01
CA GLU A 136 0.18 -1.29 -16.00
C GLU A 136 1.05 -1.68 -14.81
N LEU A 137 0.95 -2.92 -14.37
CA LEU A 137 1.77 -3.48 -13.29
C LEU A 137 3.28 -3.37 -13.58
N LYS A 138 3.71 -3.66 -14.81
CA LYS A 138 5.12 -3.55 -15.22
C LYS A 138 5.69 -2.14 -15.01
N GLY A 139 4.91 -1.09 -15.26
CA GLY A 139 5.31 0.28 -15.00
C GLY A 139 5.53 0.56 -13.51
N VAL A 140 4.63 0.05 -12.67
CA VAL A 140 4.74 0.18 -11.21
C VAL A 140 5.92 -0.64 -10.67
N VAL A 141 6.11 -1.87 -11.15
CA VAL A 141 7.28 -2.72 -10.79
C VAL A 141 8.59 -2.04 -11.15
N LYS A 142 8.69 -1.44 -12.35
CA LYS A 142 9.90 -0.70 -12.74
C LYS A 142 10.24 0.44 -11.79
N CYS A 143 9.22 1.14 -11.29
CA CYS A 143 9.41 2.14 -10.24
C CYS A 143 9.91 1.49 -8.94
N ALA A 144 9.30 0.39 -8.52
CA ALA A 144 9.69 -0.32 -7.30
C ALA A 144 11.15 -0.80 -7.34
N GLU A 145 11.59 -1.36 -8.47
CA GLU A 145 13.00 -1.73 -8.70
C GLU A 145 13.97 -0.55 -8.48
N ASN A 146 13.62 0.64 -9.00
CA ASN A 146 14.46 1.83 -8.89
C ASN A 146 14.62 2.31 -7.43
N TYR A 147 13.67 1.98 -6.56
CA TYR A 147 13.69 2.34 -5.14
C TYR A 147 14.08 1.18 -4.21
N GLY A 148 14.43 0.02 -4.74
CA GLY A 148 14.75 -1.16 -3.95
C GLY A 148 13.57 -1.70 -3.14
N VAL A 149 12.33 -1.54 -3.66
CA VAL A 149 11.09 -1.95 -3.01
C VAL A 149 10.46 -3.11 -3.78
N THR A 150 9.98 -4.11 -3.06
CA THR A 150 9.19 -5.21 -3.63
C THR A 150 7.74 -4.82 -3.76
N LEU A 151 7.12 -5.07 -4.92
CA LEU A 151 5.67 -4.98 -5.09
C LEU A 151 5.04 -6.35 -4.82
N ALA A 152 4.29 -6.47 -3.73
CA ALA A 152 3.56 -7.68 -3.36
C ALA A 152 2.11 -7.60 -3.85
N ILE A 153 1.65 -8.64 -4.56
CA ILE A 153 0.31 -8.68 -5.14
C ILE A 153 -0.54 -9.67 -4.34
N GLU A 154 -1.62 -9.18 -3.75
CA GLU A 154 -2.65 -10.01 -3.14
C GLU A 154 -3.66 -10.45 -4.21
N PRO A 155 -3.80 -11.76 -4.47
CA PRO A 155 -4.82 -12.24 -5.39
C PRO A 155 -6.20 -12.14 -4.73
N VAL A 156 -7.02 -11.23 -5.22
CA VAL A 156 -8.41 -11.08 -4.74
C VAL A 156 -9.31 -12.08 -5.47
N ALA A 157 -10.08 -12.83 -4.70
CA ALA A 157 -10.98 -13.83 -5.25
C ALA A 157 -11.92 -13.22 -6.31
N ARG A 158 -11.94 -13.82 -7.50
CA ARG A 158 -12.74 -13.43 -8.70
C ARG A 158 -12.25 -12.18 -9.44
N HIS A 159 -11.25 -11.45 -8.99
CA HIS A 159 -10.58 -10.43 -9.81
C HIS A 159 -9.67 -11.08 -10.88
N ILE A 160 -8.93 -10.25 -11.65
CA ILE A 160 -7.95 -10.73 -12.64
C ILE A 160 -6.93 -11.63 -11.98
#